data_8b00715d9d375fad6b59b14978ff6202
#
_entry.id   8b00715d9d375fad6b59b14978ff6202
#
_cell.length_a   1.000
_cell.length_b   1.000
_cell.length_c   1.000
_cell.angle_alpha   90.00
_cell.angle_beta   90.00
_cell.angle_gamma   90.00
#
_symmetry.space_group_name_H-M   'P 1'
#
loop_
_entity.id
_entity.type
_entity.pdbx_description
1 polymer ?
#
loop_
_entity_poly.entity_id
_entity_poly.type
_entity_poly.pdbx_seq_one_letter_code
_entity_poly.pdbx_strand_id
1 'polypeptide(L)'
;MIKIAIASGKGGTGKTFVATNIFHTLIQNNYSSILVDCDAEAPNAIAFFDNKVFTGKDEVFQMVPVIDTEKCTFCSKCHEYCNYNAIFIIPPSKIINVIEDLCHGCGACSVACEYGAITESPVSLGMVSRYNLNGEAAMIEARMNIGVMSPVPVIKSALKQINEQAGVAILDSPPGTSCPFIQTVAKADYIILVTEPTPFGLSDLRQSVETLKTMGKPFGTIINRAGLGNNQVVEYLWKEKIQLLLEIPFKKDIAKMHSRGELVSAKDNFFARQLTEVIDNIIRENGNSCYQR
;
A
#
# COMPACT_ATOMS: atom_id res chain seq x y z
N MET A 1 13.10 -14.20 -1.29
CA MET A 1 11.74 -13.68 -0.98
C MET A 1 11.10 -13.12 -2.23
N ILE A 2 9.82 -13.38 -2.46
CA ILE A 2 8.99 -12.74 -3.49
C ILE A 2 7.98 -11.80 -2.83
N LYS A 3 7.82 -10.59 -3.37
CA LYS A 3 6.85 -9.59 -2.89
C LYS A 3 5.71 -9.47 -3.90
N ILE A 4 4.49 -9.79 -3.46
CA ILE A 4 3.28 -9.76 -4.32
C ILE A 4 2.34 -8.68 -3.79
N ALA A 5 2.06 -7.65 -4.59
CA ALA A 5 1.10 -6.62 -4.23
C ALA A 5 -0.30 -7.00 -4.70
N ILE A 6 -1.27 -6.84 -3.83
CA ILE A 6 -2.71 -6.95 -4.15
C ILE A 6 -3.25 -5.55 -4.31
N ALA A 7 -3.63 -5.17 -5.52
CA ALA A 7 -3.90 -3.78 -5.87
C ALA A 7 -5.19 -3.61 -6.70
N SER A 8 -5.72 -2.41 -6.76
CA SER A 8 -6.88 -2.07 -7.60
C SER A 8 -6.99 -0.58 -7.85
N GLY A 9 -7.64 -0.19 -8.94
CA GLY A 9 -7.87 1.20 -9.30
C GLY A 9 -8.89 1.94 -8.42
N LYS A 10 -9.66 1.23 -7.58
CA LYS A 10 -10.64 1.86 -6.65
C LYS A 10 -10.79 1.10 -5.34
N GLY A 11 -11.46 1.74 -4.37
CA GLY A 11 -11.89 1.09 -3.13
C GLY A 11 -13.02 0.09 -3.33
N GLY A 12 -13.17 -0.87 -2.41
CA GLY A 12 -14.30 -1.80 -2.37
C GLY A 12 -14.27 -2.96 -3.36
N THR A 13 -13.24 -3.12 -4.19
CA THR A 13 -13.10 -4.24 -5.15
C THR A 13 -12.80 -5.59 -4.47
N GLY A 14 -12.35 -5.56 -3.21
CA GLY A 14 -12.00 -6.76 -2.45
C GLY A 14 -10.49 -7.07 -2.39
N LYS A 15 -9.62 -6.06 -2.47
CA LYS A 15 -8.17 -6.23 -2.29
C LYS A 15 -7.84 -6.95 -0.98
N THR A 16 -8.26 -6.38 0.15
CA THR A 16 -8.02 -6.95 1.48
C THR A 16 -8.62 -8.35 1.62
N PHE A 17 -9.78 -8.61 1.00
CA PHE A 17 -10.35 -9.96 0.94
C PHE A 17 -9.39 -10.94 0.25
N VAL A 18 -8.85 -10.56 -0.91
CA VAL A 18 -7.89 -11.41 -1.65
C VAL A 18 -6.58 -11.53 -0.87
N ALA A 19 -6.03 -10.43 -0.35
CA ALA A 19 -4.77 -10.40 0.38
C ALA A 19 -4.80 -11.30 1.63
N THR A 20 -5.84 -11.16 2.46
CA THR A 20 -5.99 -11.93 3.70
C THR A 20 -6.22 -13.42 3.46
N ASN A 21 -7.02 -13.78 2.42
CA ASN A 21 -7.24 -15.18 2.07
C ASN A 21 -6.00 -15.81 1.44
N ILE A 22 -5.24 -15.12 0.59
CA ILE A 22 -3.95 -15.60 0.08
C ILE A 22 -2.97 -15.80 1.25
N PHE A 23 -2.83 -14.82 2.12
CA PHE A 23 -1.93 -14.93 3.26
C PHE A 23 -2.30 -16.09 4.18
N HIS A 24 -3.58 -16.32 4.42
CA HIS A 24 -4.04 -17.49 5.17
C HIS A 24 -3.66 -18.80 4.47
N THR A 25 -3.80 -18.91 3.15
CA THR A 25 -3.41 -20.14 2.43
C THR A 25 -1.89 -20.37 2.48
N LEU A 26 -1.08 -19.32 2.46
CA LEU A 26 0.36 -19.44 2.65
C LEU A 26 0.69 -20.02 4.02
N ILE A 27 0.04 -19.54 5.09
CA ILE A 27 0.22 -20.08 6.45
C ILE A 27 -0.17 -21.56 6.49
N GLN A 28 -1.31 -21.94 5.92
CA GLN A 28 -1.79 -23.33 5.89
C GLN A 28 -0.84 -24.27 5.15
N ASN A 29 -0.12 -23.77 4.16
CA ASN A 29 0.88 -24.51 3.39
C ASN A 29 2.32 -24.36 3.94
N ASN A 30 2.48 -23.86 5.17
CA ASN A 30 3.76 -23.67 5.87
C ASN A 30 4.78 -22.78 5.14
N TYR A 31 4.31 -21.81 4.36
CA TYR A 31 5.18 -20.78 3.82
C TYR A 31 5.57 -19.79 4.92
N SER A 32 6.87 -19.50 5.06
CA SER A 32 7.32 -18.33 5.80
C SER A 32 6.81 -17.08 5.08
N SER A 33 5.88 -16.34 5.69
CA SER A 33 5.14 -15.31 4.98
C SER A 33 4.84 -14.08 5.84
N ILE A 34 4.76 -12.91 5.18
CA ILE A 34 4.43 -11.63 5.81
C ILE A 34 3.26 -10.99 5.04
N LEU A 35 2.26 -10.50 5.78
CA LEU A 35 1.23 -9.61 5.23
C LEU A 35 1.52 -8.18 5.70
N VAL A 36 1.62 -7.26 4.74
CA VAL A 36 1.76 -5.82 5.02
C VAL A 36 0.49 -5.11 4.59
N ASP A 37 -0.24 -4.56 5.55
CA ASP A 37 -1.37 -3.68 5.28
C ASP A 37 -0.83 -2.27 4.99
N CYS A 38 -0.81 -1.91 3.71
CA CYS A 38 -0.35 -0.61 3.21
C CYS A 38 -1.51 0.40 3.02
N ASP A 39 -2.77 0.01 3.26
CA ASP A 39 -3.90 0.96 3.26
C ASP A 39 -3.90 1.77 4.57
N ALA A 40 -2.89 2.64 4.72
CA ALA A 40 -2.63 3.35 5.96
C ALA A 40 -3.76 4.31 6.39
N GLU A 41 -4.67 4.67 5.49
CA GLU A 41 -5.85 5.49 5.79
C GLU A 41 -6.95 4.67 6.49
N ALA A 42 -7.13 3.40 6.08
CA ALA A 42 -8.17 2.53 6.62
C ALA A 42 -7.68 1.07 6.77
N PRO A 43 -6.57 0.81 7.50
CA PRO A 43 -6.03 -0.52 7.64
C PRO A 43 -7.01 -1.43 8.37
N ASN A 44 -7.25 -2.62 7.81
CA ASN A 44 -8.26 -3.56 8.32
C ASN A 44 -7.85 -5.04 8.19
N ALA A 45 -6.74 -5.35 7.52
CA ALA A 45 -6.32 -6.74 7.30
C ALA A 45 -6.09 -7.51 8.61
N ILE A 46 -5.62 -6.83 9.66
CA ILE A 46 -5.36 -7.44 10.97
C ILE A 46 -6.63 -7.98 11.66
N ALA A 47 -7.81 -7.45 11.31
CA ALA A 47 -9.08 -7.87 11.91
C ALA A 47 -9.50 -9.30 11.53
N PHE A 48 -8.91 -9.89 10.47
CA PHE A 48 -9.22 -11.24 10.02
C PHE A 48 -8.44 -12.34 10.76
N PHE A 49 -7.54 -11.97 11.69
CA PHE A 49 -6.67 -12.92 12.38
C PHE A 49 -6.79 -12.76 13.89
N ASP A 50 -7.44 -13.74 14.55
CA ASP A 50 -7.70 -13.69 16.00
C ASP A 50 -6.46 -14.03 16.84
N ASN A 51 -5.61 -14.96 16.36
CA ASN A 51 -4.45 -15.48 17.09
C ASN A 51 -3.18 -14.64 16.90
N LYS A 52 -3.33 -13.34 16.67
CA LYS A 52 -2.21 -12.41 16.52
C LYS A 52 -1.63 -12.00 17.86
N VAL A 53 -0.31 -11.96 17.94
CA VAL A 53 0.44 -11.47 19.09
C VAL A 53 1.14 -10.17 18.71
N PHE A 54 0.79 -9.08 19.37
CA PHE A 54 1.47 -7.79 19.18
C PHE A 54 2.94 -7.89 19.61
N THR A 55 3.87 -7.48 18.75
CA THR A 55 5.32 -7.59 19.02
C THR A 55 6.03 -6.25 19.11
N GLY A 56 5.40 -5.17 18.66
CA GLY A 56 5.96 -3.83 18.77
C GLY A 56 5.34 -2.84 17.80
N LYS A 57 5.67 -1.58 18.02
CA LYS A 57 5.24 -0.48 17.14
C LYS A 57 6.32 0.57 17.05
N ASP A 58 6.40 1.25 15.90
CA ASP A 58 7.28 2.39 15.66
C ASP A 58 6.45 3.58 15.19
N GLU A 59 6.69 4.71 15.78
CA GLU A 59 6.08 5.97 15.35
C GLU A 59 6.85 6.53 14.15
N VAL A 60 6.12 7.04 13.18
CA VAL A 60 6.68 7.61 11.94
C VAL A 60 6.61 9.13 12.03
N PHE A 61 7.77 9.75 11.93
CA PHE A 61 7.90 11.20 12.01
C PHE A 61 8.33 11.80 10.67
N GLN A 62 7.97 13.07 10.49
CA GLN A 62 8.49 13.95 9.46
C GLN A 62 9.10 15.18 10.13
N MET A 63 10.26 15.60 9.65
CA MET A 63 10.88 16.84 10.11
C MET A 63 10.20 18.02 9.43
N VAL A 64 9.71 18.97 10.24
CA VAL A 64 9.03 20.19 9.77
C VAL A 64 9.82 21.40 10.25
N PRO A 65 10.05 22.43 9.40
CA PRO A 65 10.80 23.61 9.79
C PRO A 65 10.05 24.42 10.85
N VAL A 66 10.79 24.86 11.84
CA VAL A 66 10.37 25.87 12.85
C VAL A 66 11.20 27.10 12.64
N ILE A 67 10.55 28.26 12.45
CA ILE A 67 11.20 29.50 12.08
C ILE A 67 11.30 30.44 13.30
N ASP A 68 12.52 30.76 13.67
CA ASP A 68 12.83 31.77 14.68
C ASP A 68 12.71 33.18 14.04
N THR A 69 11.61 33.85 14.36
CA THR A 69 11.32 35.19 13.80
C THR A 69 12.22 36.29 14.31
N GLU A 70 12.95 36.08 15.42
CA GLU A 70 13.93 37.05 15.92
C GLU A 70 15.24 37.03 15.10
N LYS A 71 15.63 35.85 14.62
CA LYS A 71 16.78 35.68 13.73
C LYS A 71 16.43 35.85 12.24
N CYS A 72 15.15 35.78 11.90
CA CYS A 72 14.70 35.83 10.52
C CYS A 72 14.80 37.24 9.94
N THR A 73 15.50 37.39 8.82
CA THR A 73 15.62 38.66 8.07
C THR A 73 14.53 38.86 7.03
N PHE A 74 13.61 37.91 6.89
CA PHE A 74 12.51 37.89 5.91
C PHE A 74 13.01 38.01 4.46
N CYS A 75 14.16 37.43 4.13
CA CYS A 75 14.80 37.46 2.81
C CYS A 75 14.15 36.60 1.73
N SER A 76 13.13 35.83 2.07
CA SER A 76 12.35 34.92 1.19
C SER A 76 13.10 33.71 0.62
N LYS A 77 14.37 33.48 0.87
CA LYS A 77 15.13 32.34 0.31
C LYS A 77 14.49 30.98 0.64
N CYS A 78 14.02 30.80 1.87
CA CYS A 78 13.36 29.55 2.28
C CYS A 78 12.05 29.27 1.50
N HIS A 79 11.31 30.31 1.13
CA HIS A 79 10.12 30.20 0.27
C HIS A 79 10.52 29.85 -1.17
N GLU A 80 11.50 30.51 -1.74
CA GLU A 80 11.99 30.26 -3.11
C GLU A 80 12.52 28.85 -3.31
N TYR A 81 13.18 28.28 -2.27
CA TYR A 81 13.70 26.91 -2.28
C TYR A 81 12.63 25.85 -1.99
N CYS A 82 11.42 26.23 -1.57
CA CYS A 82 10.35 25.31 -1.25
C CYS A 82 9.53 24.92 -2.47
N ASN A 83 9.82 23.78 -3.09
CA ASN A 83 9.07 23.25 -4.24
C ASN A 83 7.61 22.89 -3.92
N TYR A 84 7.24 22.85 -2.63
CA TYR A 84 5.90 22.45 -2.17
C TYR A 84 5.07 23.64 -1.70
N ASN A 85 5.58 24.87 -1.80
CA ASN A 85 4.92 26.09 -1.31
C ASN A 85 4.48 26.00 0.17
N ALA A 86 5.22 25.23 0.98
CA ALA A 86 4.93 25.04 2.39
C ALA A 86 5.34 26.22 3.29
N ILE A 87 6.04 27.22 2.75
CA ILE A 87 6.44 28.42 3.48
C ILE A 87 5.73 29.62 2.87
N PHE A 88 4.87 30.23 3.66
CA PHE A 88 4.19 31.48 3.32
C PHE A 88 4.96 32.65 3.94
N ILE A 89 5.29 33.70 3.15
CA ILE A 89 6.05 34.85 3.62
C ILE A 89 5.54 36.16 2.99
N ILE A 90 5.43 37.19 3.82
CA ILE A 90 5.18 38.58 3.41
C ILE A 90 6.25 39.46 4.03
N PRO A 91 7.38 39.74 3.33
CA PRO A 91 8.53 40.45 3.89
C PRO A 91 8.22 41.84 4.47
N PRO A 92 7.42 42.70 3.77
CA PRO A 92 7.13 44.04 4.30
C PRO A 92 6.39 44.03 5.65
N SER A 93 5.55 43.01 5.86
CA SER A 93 4.76 42.85 7.09
C SER A 93 5.46 42.00 8.13
N LYS A 94 6.67 41.49 7.84
CA LYS A 94 7.41 40.54 8.68
C LYS A 94 6.55 39.32 9.11
N ILE A 95 5.76 38.82 8.19
CA ILE A 95 4.93 37.61 8.38
C ILE A 95 5.61 36.44 7.69
N ILE A 96 5.82 35.38 8.42
CA ILE A 96 6.30 34.09 7.88
C ILE A 96 5.62 32.96 8.63
N ASN A 97 5.08 31.98 7.89
CA ASN A 97 4.42 30.81 8.45
C ASN A 97 4.78 29.54 7.68
N VAL A 98 4.84 28.43 8.36
CA VAL A 98 4.95 27.10 7.76
C VAL A 98 3.56 26.49 7.67
N ILE A 99 3.20 26.03 6.48
CA ILE A 99 1.99 25.25 6.24
C ILE A 99 2.41 23.77 6.34
N GLU A 100 2.24 23.19 7.54
CA GLU A 100 2.76 21.84 7.85
C GLU A 100 2.19 20.79 6.89
N ASP A 101 0.92 20.91 6.51
CA ASP A 101 0.23 19.99 5.59
C ASP A 101 0.85 19.94 4.18
N LEU A 102 1.53 21.02 3.76
CA LEU A 102 2.24 21.07 2.48
C LEU A 102 3.71 20.69 2.60
N CYS A 103 4.23 20.60 3.83
CA CYS A 103 5.63 20.26 4.05
C CYS A 103 5.91 18.80 3.74
N HIS A 104 7.00 18.53 3.02
CA HIS A 104 7.49 17.17 2.71
C HIS A 104 8.75 16.77 3.50
N GLY A 105 9.17 17.59 4.49
CA GLY A 105 10.32 17.28 5.32
C GLY A 105 11.65 17.16 4.56
N CYS A 106 11.81 17.89 3.46
CA CYS A 106 12.98 17.75 2.59
C CYS A 106 14.22 18.53 3.07
N GLY A 107 14.09 19.42 4.07
CA GLY A 107 15.19 20.23 4.63
C GLY A 107 15.71 21.35 3.75
N ALA A 108 15.20 21.57 2.54
CA ALA A 108 15.69 22.57 1.60
C ALA A 108 15.67 23.99 2.17
N CYS A 109 14.63 24.33 2.93
CA CYS A 109 14.49 25.64 3.59
C CYS A 109 15.54 25.86 4.69
N SER A 110 15.88 24.82 5.45
CA SER A 110 16.91 24.88 6.48
C SER A 110 18.28 25.13 5.86
N VAL A 111 18.60 24.45 4.75
CA VAL A 111 19.85 24.65 4.00
C VAL A 111 19.91 26.03 3.36
N ALA A 112 18.78 26.56 2.87
CA ALA A 112 18.72 27.89 2.24
C ALA A 112 18.84 29.04 3.23
N CYS A 113 18.68 28.80 4.54
CA CYS A 113 18.71 29.83 5.57
C CYS A 113 20.13 30.14 6.05
N GLU A 114 20.77 31.18 5.48
CA GLU A 114 22.13 31.62 5.88
C GLU A 114 22.18 32.23 7.29
N TYR A 115 21.04 32.60 7.86
CA TYR A 115 20.96 33.27 9.17
C TYR A 115 20.71 32.30 10.34
N GLY A 116 20.62 30.98 10.07
CA GLY A 116 20.35 29.99 11.10
C GLY A 116 19.02 30.19 11.82
N ALA A 117 18.03 30.81 11.14
CA ALA A 117 16.71 31.08 11.68
C ALA A 117 15.77 29.92 11.56
N ILE A 118 16.16 28.78 10.93
CA ILE A 118 15.31 27.63 10.73
C ILE A 118 15.92 26.43 11.44
N THR A 119 15.15 25.86 12.35
CA THR A 119 15.38 24.54 12.96
C THR A 119 14.32 23.55 12.48
N GLU A 120 14.48 22.27 12.76
CA GLU A 120 13.50 21.26 12.39
C GLU A 120 12.96 20.55 13.63
N SER A 121 11.65 20.33 13.66
CA SER A 121 10.96 19.61 14.72
C SER A 121 10.25 18.37 14.16
N PRO A 122 10.27 17.23 14.86
CA PRO A 122 9.54 16.04 14.44
C PRO A 122 8.04 16.22 14.63
N VAL A 123 7.25 15.93 13.57
CA VAL A 123 5.80 15.87 13.61
C VAL A 123 5.39 14.42 13.32
N SER A 124 4.54 13.85 14.17
CA SER A 124 4.08 12.47 14.02
C SER A 124 3.11 12.33 12.87
N LEU A 125 3.41 11.43 11.92
CA LEU A 125 2.57 11.14 10.77
C LEU A 125 1.71 9.89 10.95
N GLY A 126 2.07 9.00 11.85
CA GLY A 126 1.38 7.74 12.05
C GLY A 126 2.23 6.69 12.73
N MET A 127 1.80 5.45 12.62
CA MET A 127 2.41 4.32 13.32
C MET A 127 2.53 3.10 12.42
N VAL A 128 3.58 2.32 12.62
CA VAL A 128 3.73 0.99 12.05
C VAL A 128 3.73 -0.02 13.19
N SER A 129 2.73 -0.90 13.19
CA SER A 129 2.57 -1.95 14.21
C SER A 129 2.92 -3.31 13.64
N ARG A 130 3.56 -4.17 14.46
CA ARG A 130 3.98 -5.51 14.10
C ARG A 130 3.27 -6.55 14.96
N TYR A 131 2.92 -7.65 14.30
CA TYR A 131 2.25 -8.78 14.96
C TYR A 131 2.86 -10.08 14.45
N ASN A 132 2.99 -11.05 15.32
CA ASN A 132 3.28 -12.43 14.96
C ASN A 132 1.99 -13.24 14.98
N LEU A 133 1.92 -14.20 14.07
CA LEU A 133 0.93 -15.25 14.02
C LEU A 133 1.60 -16.58 14.36
N ASN A 134 0.88 -17.69 14.26
CA ASN A 134 1.43 -19.02 14.49
C ASN A 134 2.57 -19.33 13.50
N GLY A 135 3.70 -19.86 14.02
CA GLY A 135 4.84 -20.24 13.22
C GLY A 135 5.66 -19.05 12.73
N GLU A 136 6.05 -19.08 11.45
CA GLU A 136 6.90 -18.06 10.81
C GLU A 136 6.10 -16.94 10.09
N ALA A 137 4.80 -16.82 10.37
CA ALA A 137 3.94 -15.82 9.78
C ALA A 137 3.91 -14.54 10.61
N ALA A 138 4.03 -13.39 9.95
CA ALA A 138 4.00 -12.08 10.58
C ALA A 138 3.08 -11.11 9.84
N MET A 139 2.59 -10.08 10.54
CA MET A 139 1.82 -8.99 9.96
C MET A 139 2.43 -7.64 10.34
N ILE A 140 2.37 -6.70 9.40
CA ILE A 140 2.78 -5.31 9.58
C ILE A 140 1.59 -4.44 9.16
N GLU A 141 1.17 -3.55 10.05
CA GLU A 141 0.08 -2.59 9.79
C GLU A 141 0.66 -1.18 9.72
N ALA A 142 0.43 -0.49 8.61
CA ALA A 142 0.64 0.94 8.47
C ALA A 142 -0.64 1.68 8.86
N ARG A 143 -0.57 2.67 9.75
CA ARG A 143 -1.72 3.50 10.14
C ARG A 143 -1.29 4.95 10.24
N MET A 144 -1.86 5.82 9.40
CA MET A 144 -1.61 7.26 9.47
C MET A 144 -2.48 7.94 10.54
N ASN A 145 -2.01 9.05 11.07
CA ASN A 145 -2.77 9.88 11.99
C ASN A 145 -3.87 10.64 11.24
N ILE A 146 -4.97 10.92 11.94
CA ILE A 146 -6.05 11.75 11.39
C ILE A 146 -5.53 13.15 11.12
N GLY A 147 -5.87 13.71 9.95
CA GLY A 147 -5.43 15.05 9.53
C GLY A 147 -4.11 15.07 8.77
N VAL A 148 -3.36 13.97 8.68
CA VAL A 148 -2.16 13.90 7.86
C VAL A 148 -2.53 13.80 6.37
N MET A 149 -1.88 14.60 5.54
CA MET A 149 -2.23 14.69 4.10
C MET A 149 -1.71 13.53 3.26
N SER A 150 -0.65 12.86 3.66
CA SER A 150 -0.04 11.82 2.84
C SER A 150 0.30 10.56 3.64
N PRO A 151 -0.25 9.40 3.27
CA PRO A 151 0.09 8.11 3.88
C PRO A 151 1.47 7.57 3.44
N VAL A 152 2.08 8.16 2.41
CA VAL A 152 3.31 7.66 1.78
C VAL A 152 4.48 7.44 2.76
N PRO A 153 4.81 8.34 3.71
CA PRO A 153 5.90 8.10 4.65
C PRO A 153 5.64 6.88 5.55
N VAL A 154 4.38 6.70 6.00
CA VAL A 154 3.98 5.58 6.86
C VAL A 154 4.07 4.26 6.09
N ILE A 155 3.57 4.21 4.84
CA ILE A 155 3.69 3.06 3.95
C ILE A 155 5.17 2.70 3.71
N LYS A 156 6.01 3.68 3.40
CA LYS A 156 7.46 3.46 3.22
C LYS A 156 8.13 2.89 4.46
N SER A 157 7.73 3.35 5.63
CA SER A 157 8.23 2.84 6.91
C SER A 157 7.81 1.39 7.14
N ALA A 158 6.54 1.04 6.84
CA ALA A 158 6.06 -0.34 6.95
C ALA A 158 6.80 -1.28 5.99
N LEU A 159 6.97 -0.88 4.73
CA LEU A 159 7.67 -1.67 3.72
C LEU A 159 9.16 -1.90 4.03
N LYS A 160 9.81 -1.00 4.77
CA LYS A 160 11.19 -1.18 5.26
C LYS A 160 11.33 -2.23 6.36
N GLN A 161 10.23 -2.55 7.05
CA GLN A 161 10.23 -3.51 8.16
C GLN A 161 9.99 -4.96 7.70
N ILE A 162 9.83 -5.19 6.40
CA ILE A 162 9.70 -6.54 5.84
C ILE A 162 11.00 -7.29 6.09
N ASN A 163 10.90 -8.42 6.83
CA ASN A 163 12.03 -9.32 7.02
C ASN A 163 12.33 -10.06 5.70
N GLU A 164 13.51 -9.82 5.13
CA GLU A 164 13.92 -10.42 3.86
C GLU A 164 14.18 -11.94 3.93
N GLN A 165 14.17 -12.52 5.12
CA GLN A 165 14.25 -13.97 5.31
C GLN A 165 12.90 -14.68 5.09
N ALA A 166 11.79 -13.96 5.05
CA ALA A 166 10.49 -14.53 4.69
C ALA A 166 10.51 -15.05 3.24
N GLY A 167 9.79 -16.12 2.98
CA GLY A 167 9.66 -16.68 1.63
C GLY A 167 8.78 -15.80 0.73
N VAL A 168 7.64 -15.33 1.25
CA VAL A 168 6.63 -14.55 0.52
C VAL A 168 6.16 -13.35 1.33
N ALA A 169 6.09 -12.19 0.70
CA ALA A 169 5.43 -11.00 1.28
C ALA A 169 4.21 -10.59 0.44
N ILE A 170 3.07 -10.51 1.09
CA ILE A 170 1.82 -9.99 0.50
C ILE A 170 1.65 -8.54 0.92
N LEU A 171 1.50 -7.63 -0.05
CA LEU A 171 1.32 -6.20 0.18
C LEU A 171 -0.13 -5.83 -0.15
N ASP A 172 -0.97 -5.58 0.85
CA ASP A 172 -2.33 -5.06 0.61
C ASP A 172 -2.25 -3.57 0.30
N SER A 173 -2.40 -3.23 -0.97
CA SER A 173 -2.17 -1.88 -1.48
C SER A 173 -3.34 -0.95 -1.15
N PRO A 174 -3.11 0.34 -0.89
CA PRO A 174 -4.19 1.32 -0.88
C PRO A 174 -4.91 1.39 -2.23
N PRO A 175 -6.18 1.85 -2.24
CA PRO A 175 -6.96 1.98 -3.47
C PRO A 175 -6.46 3.09 -4.39
N GLY A 176 -6.81 3.01 -5.66
CA GLY A 176 -6.50 4.03 -6.66
C GLY A 176 -5.18 3.80 -7.38
N THR A 177 -4.73 4.82 -8.12
CA THR A 177 -3.48 4.81 -8.91
C THR A 177 -2.55 5.98 -8.52
N SER A 178 -2.77 6.57 -7.35
CA SER A 178 -2.02 7.71 -6.81
C SER A 178 -0.69 7.30 -6.16
N CYS A 179 0.03 8.26 -5.58
CA CYS A 179 1.33 8.03 -4.95
C CYS A 179 1.38 6.86 -3.95
N PRO A 180 0.40 6.65 -3.05
CA PRO A 180 0.39 5.50 -2.14
C PRO A 180 0.38 4.15 -2.87
N PHE A 181 -0.45 4.00 -3.90
CA PHE A 181 -0.47 2.83 -4.77
C PHE A 181 0.90 2.62 -5.43
N ILE A 182 1.47 3.67 -6.08
CA ILE A 182 2.76 3.60 -6.76
C ILE A 182 3.87 3.16 -5.79
N GLN A 183 3.89 3.69 -4.56
CA GLN A 183 4.90 3.31 -3.55
C GLN A 183 4.81 1.85 -3.16
N THR A 184 3.59 1.29 -3.07
CA THR A 184 3.39 -0.12 -2.74
C THR A 184 3.80 -1.03 -3.90
N VAL A 185 3.26 -0.79 -5.12
CA VAL A 185 3.53 -1.66 -6.28
C VAL A 185 4.98 -1.55 -6.77
N ALA A 186 5.65 -0.41 -6.57
CA ALA A 186 7.06 -0.25 -6.91
C ALA A 186 7.97 -1.24 -6.16
N LYS A 187 7.59 -1.64 -4.95
CA LYS A 187 8.33 -2.60 -4.11
C LYS A 187 7.96 -4.06 -4.36
N ALA A 188 6.93 -4.32 -5.15
CA ALA A 188 6.50 -5.67 -5.49
C ALA A 188 7.27 -6.23 -6.70
N ASP A 189 7.46 -7.54 -6.69
CA ASP A 189 8.00 -8.32 -7.81
C ASP A 189 6.89 -8.70 -8.79
N TYR A 190 5.67 -8.92 -8.29
CA TYR A 190 4.47 -9.20 -9.07
C TYR A 190 3.25 -8.49 -8.49
N ILE A 191 2.30 -8.11 -9.33
CA ILE A 191 1.08 -7.44 -8.91
C ILE A 191 -0.16 -8.27 -9.31
N ILE A 192 -1.06 -8.48 -8.35
CA ILE A 192 -2.39 -9.03 -8.59
C ILE A 192 -3.38 -7.86 -8.60
N LEU A 193 -3.89 -7.49 -9.77
CA LEU A 193 -4.95 -6.51 -9.89
C LEU A 193 -6.30 -7.14 -9.57
N VAL A 194 -7.01 -6.63 -8.57
CA VAL A 194 -8.35 -7.07 -8.21
C VAL A 194 -9.37 -6.12 -8.80
N THR A 195 -10.28 -6.64 -9.62
CA THR A 195 -11.35 -5.86 -10.25
C THR A 195 -12.71 -6.53 -10.09
N GLU A 196 -13.76 -5.86 -10.51
CA GLU A 196 -15.13 -6.41 -10.56
C GLU A 196 -15.72 -6.23 -11.97
N PRO A 197 -16.66 -7.11 -12.43
CA PRO A 197 -17.16 -7.10 -13.80
C PRO A 197 -18.23 -6.03 -14.00
N THR A 198 -17.88 -4.77 -13.73
CA THR A 198 -18.74 -3.60 -13.90
C THR A 198 -18.07 -2.57 -14.82
N PRO A 199 -18.84 -1.66 -15.46
CA PRO A 199 -18.26 -0.59 -16.28
C PRO A 199 -17.26 0.28 -15.50
N PHE A 200 -17.53 0.57 -14.23
CA PHE A 200 -16.62 1.31 -13.36
C PHE A 200 -15.36 0.48 -13.04
N GLY A 201 -15.53 -0.82 -12.70
CA GLY A 201 -14.41 -1.73 -12.48
C GLY A 201 -13.49 -1.84 -13.70
N LEU A 202 -14.04 -1.85 -14.91
CA LEU A 202 -13.27 -1.84 -16.16
C LEU A 202 -12.50 -0.52 -16.34
N SER A 203 -13.12 0.62 -16.07
CA SER A 203 -12.46 1.93 -16.18
C SER A 203 -11.26 2.03 -15.24
N ASP A 204 -11.43 1.65 -13.98
CA ASP A 204 -10.39 1.67 -12.95
C ASP A 204 -9.27 0.64 -13.25
N LEU A 205 -9.64 -0.52 -13.79
CA LEU A 205 -8.68 -1.52 -14.24
C LEU A 205 -7.78 -0.98 -15.35
N ARG A 206 -8.34 -0.28 -16.35
CA ARG A 206 -7.58 0.33 -17.43
C ARG A 206 -6.53 1.31 -16.94
N GLN A 207 -6.88 2.18 -16.01
CA GLN A 207 -5.94 3.14 -15.40
C GLN A 207 -4.82 2.43 -14.65
N SER A 208 -5.16 1.38 -13.88
CA SER A 208 -4.17 0.59 -13.14
C SER A 208 -3.22 -0.14 -14.10
N VAL A 209 -3.74 -0.74 -15.18
CA VAL A 209 -2.97 -1.43 -16.21
C VAL A 209 -2.01 -0.46 -16.91
N GLU A 210 -2.47 0.73 -17.29
CA GLU A 210 -1.64 1.75 -17.92
C GLU A 210 -0.49 2.17 -16.98
N THR A 211 -0.79 2.41 -15.71
CA THR A 211 0.21 2.75 -14.69
C THR A 211 1.26 1.63 -14.55
N LEU A 212 0.85 0.37 -14.44
CA LEU A 212 1.77 -0.75 -14.28
C LEU A 212 2.60 -1.01 -15.54
N LYS A 213 2.03 -0.86 -16.73
CA LYS A 213 2.76 -0.93 -18.01
C LYS A 213 3.84 0.14 -18.08
N THR A 214 3.51 1.38 -17.69
CA THR A 214 4.49 2.49 -17.62
C THR A 214 5.62 2.21 -16.64
N MET A 215 5.32 1.54 -15.52
CA MET A 215 6.32 1.14 -14.52
C MET A 215 7.10 -0.13 -14.90
N GLY A 216 6.73 -0.82 -15.98
CA GLY A 216 7.36 -2.07 -16.40
C GLY A 216 7.18 -3.23 -15.41
N LYS A 217 6.08 -3.22 -14.64
CA LYS A 217 5.82 -4.23 -13.61
C LYS A 217 5.02 -5.41 -14.17
N PRO A 218 5.40 -6.67 -13.85
CA PRO A 218 4.60 -7.84 -14.20
C PRO A 218 3.33 -7.91 -13.34
N PHE A 219 2.20 -8.26 -13.98
CA PHE A 219 0.92 -8.34 -13.28
C PHE A 219 -0.03 -9.30 -13.96
N GLY A 220 -1.01 -9.78 -13.18
CA GLY A 220 -2.19 -10.51 -13.64
C GLY A 220 -3.44 -9.98 -12.92
N THR A 221 -4.60 -10.50 -13.26
CA THR A 221 -5.88 -9.98 -12.77
C THR A 221 -6.71 -11.07 -12.09
N ILE A 222 -7.31 -10.74 -10.95
CA ILE A 222 -8.40 -11.49 -10.32
C ILE A 222 -9.70 -10.71 -10.52
N ILE A 223 -10.72 -11.35 -11.08
CA ILE A 223 -12.07 -10.80 -11.16
C ILE A 223 -12.83 -11.26 -9.92
N ASN A 224 -13.10 -10.34 -9.02
CA ASN A 224 -13.96 -10.56 -7.86
C ASN A 224 -15.42 -10.30 -8.24
N ARG A 225 -16.35 -10.92 -7.52
CA ARG A 225 -17.81 -10.82 -7.78
C ARG A 225 -18.18 -11.23 -9.21
N ALA A 226 -17.48 -12.19 -9.78
CA ALA A 226 -17.80 -12.74 -11.09
C ALA A 226 -19.27 -13.18 -11.17
N GLY A 227 -19.91 -12.91 -12.31
CA GLY A 227 -21.32 -13.17 -12.55
C GLY A 227 -22.29 -12.02 -12.21
N LEU A 228 -21.82 -10.91 -11.60
CA LEU A 228 -22.68 -9.74 -11.33
C LEU A 228 -22.77 -8.73 -12.47
N GLY A 229 -21.94 -8.83 -13.47
CA GLY A 229 -21.85 -7.83 -14.53
C GLY A 229 -21.89 -8.45 -15.92
N ASN A 230 -21.14 -7.82 -16.81
CA ASN A 230 -20.99 -8.25 -18.21
C ASN A 230 -19.55 -8.75 -18.47
N ASN A 231 -19.31 -9.26 -19.69
CA ASN A 231 -18.03 -9.83 -20.08
C ASN A 231 -16.98 -8.82 -20.51
N GLN A 232 -17.24 -7.51 -20.44
CA GLN A 232 -16.35 -6.46 -20.94
C GLN A 232 -14.97 -6.48 -20.28
N VAL A 233 -14.88 -6.86 -19.00
CA VAL A 233 -13.59 -7.00 -18.31
C VAL A 233 -12.81 -8.16 -18.92
N VAL A 234 -13.44 -9.33 -19.11
CA VAL A 234 -12.81 -10.52 -19.70
C VAL A 234 -12.36 -10.23 -21.14
N GLU A 235 -13.19 -9.58 -21.94
CA GLU A 235 -12.88 -9.16 -23.33
C GLU A 235 -11.67 -8.19 -23.34
N TYR A 236 -11.63 -7.25 -22.41
CA TYR A 236 -10.51 -6.33 -22.26
C TYR A 236 -9.21 -7.07 -21.91
N LEU A 237 -9.25 -7.98 -20.91
CA LEU A 237 -8.08 -8.77 -20.53
C LEU A 237 -7.55 -9.59 -21.70
N TRP A 238 -8.45 -10.22 -22.46
CA TRP A 238 -8.07 -11.01 -23.64
C TRP A 238 -7.43 -10.13 -24.73
N LYS A 239 -8.03 -8.97 -25.03
CA LYS A 239 -7.52 -8.01 -26.01
C LYS A 239 -6.12 -7.49 -25.66
N GLU A 240 -5.92 -7.16 -24.38
CA GLU A 240 -4.65 -6.62 -23.86
C GLU A 240 -3.62 -7.72 -23.54
N LYS A 241 -3.97 -9.00 -23.73
CA LYS A 241 -3.16 -10.18 -23.38
C LYS A 241 -2.72 -10.19 -21.92
N ILE A 242 -3.63 -9.78 -21.02
CA ILE A 242 -3.43 -9.78 -19.58
C ILE A 242 -3.93 -11.11 -19.02
N GLN A 243 -3.10 -11.75 -18.20
CA GLN A 243 -3.43 -13.02 -17.57
C GLN A 243 -4.59 -12.87 -16.60
N LEU A 244 -5.67 -13.63 -16.81
CA LEU A 244 -6.72 -13.84 -15.82
C LEU A 244 -6.29 -14.97 -14.89
N LEU A 245 -6.02 -14.63 -13.63
CA LEU A 245 -5.50 -15.56 -12.62
C LEU A 245 -6.62 -16.37 -11.96
N LEU A 246 -7.74 -15.72 -11.63
CA LEU A 246 -8.87 -16.32 -10.95
C LEU A 246 -10.14 -15.49 -11.13
N GLU A 247 -11.28 -16.16 -11.21
CA GLU A 247 -12.61 -15.56 -11.07
C GLU A 247 -13.24 -16.02 -9.74
N ILE A 248 -13.56 -15.06 -8.87
CA ILE A 248 -14.21 -15.30 -7.59
C ILE A 248 -15.69 -14.97 -7.77
N PRO A 249 -16.59 -15.99 -7.74
CA PRO A 249 -18.01 -15.77 -7.99
C PRO A 249 -18.65 -14.93 -6.87
N PHE A 250 -19.63 -14.13 -7.22
CA PHE A 250 -20.45 -13.45 -6.23
C PHE A 250 -21.34 -14.47 -5.50
N LYS A 251 -21.08 -14.63 -4.20
CA LYS A 251 -21.93 -15.41 -3.30
C LYS A 251 -22.22 -14.59 -2.06
N LYS A 252 -23.51 -14.54 -1.66
CA LYS A 252 -23.94 -13.80 -0.45
C LYS A 252 -23.23 -14.31 0.81
N ASP A 253 -22.94 -15.61 0.87
CA ASP A 253 -22.24 -16.21 2.01
C ASP A 253 -20.79 -15.72 2.11
N ILE A 254 -20.08 -15.57 0.97
CA ILE A 254 -18.74 -14.98 0.94
C ILE A 254 -18.76 -13.54 1.49
N ALA A 255 -19.72 -12.72 1.02
CA ALA A 255 -19.87 -11.36 1.50
C ALA A 255 -20.19 -11.29 2.99
N LYS A 256 -21.06 -12.19 3.48
CA LYS A 256 -21.41 -12.30 4.90
C LYS A 256 -20.24 -12.74 5.77
N MET A 257 -19.44 -13.71 5.31
CA MET A 257 -18.23 -14.13 6.01
C MET A 257 -17.24 -12.98 6.11
N HIS A 258 -16.94 -12.34 4.99
CA HIS A 258 -16.02 -11.20 4.95
C HIS A 258 -16.46 -10.06 5.89
N SER A 259 -17.75 -9.71 5.91
CA SER A 259 -18.28 -8.65 6.80
C SER A 259 -18.18 -8.99 8.30
N ARG A 260 -17.95 -10.26 8.64
CA ARG A 260 -17.73 -10.74 10.01
C ARG A 260 -16.25 -10.90 10.36
N GLY A 261 -15.34 -10.53 9.45
CA GLY A 261 -13.90 -10.78 9.63
C GLY A 261 -13.50 -12.23 9.47
N GLU A 262 -14.35 -13.08 8.84
CA GLU A 262 -14.07 -14.50 8.65
C GLU A 262 -13.34 -14.73 7.33
N LEU A 263 -12.34 -15.62 7.36
CA LEU A 263 -11.59 -16.05 6.18
C LEU A 263 -12.33 -17.16 5.42
N VAL A 264 -12.64 -16.93 4.16
CA VAL A 264 -13.30 -17.92 3.30
C VAL A 264 -12.39 -19.13 3.06
N SER A 265 -11.09 -18.89 2.87
CA SER A 265 -10.07 -19.93 2.71
C SER A 265 -9.94 -20.88 3.91
N ALA A 266 -10.42 -20.46 5.10
CA ALA A 266 -10.46 -21.32 6.27
C ALA A 266 -11.64 -22.34 6.25
N LYS A 267 -12.68 -22.08 5.45
CA LYS A 267 -13.91 -22.86 5.42
C LYS A 267 -14.20 -23.52 4.07
N ASP A 268 -13.62 -22.98 2.99
CA ASP A 268 -13.77 -23.50 1.62
C ASP A 268 -12.40 -23.98 1.09
N ASN A 269 -12.17 -25.28 1.20
CA ASN A 269 -10.93 -25.92 0.74
C ASN A 269 -10.72 -25.81 -0.78
N PHE A 270 -11.80 -25.71 -1.57
CA PHE A 270 -11.67 -25.55 -3.01
C PHE A 270 -11.15 -24.14 -3.34
N PHE A 271 -11.73 -23.13 -2.72
CA PHE A 271 -11.24 -21.76 -2.85
C PHE A 271 -9.79 -21.62 -2.37
N ALA A 272 -9.45 -22.21 -1.23
CA ALA A 272 -8.06 -22.21 -0.72
C ALA A 272 -7.07 -22.81 -1.73
N ARG A 273 -7.41 -23.95 -2.36
CA ARG A 273 -6.57 -24.59 -3.40
C ARG A 273 -6.39 -23.69 -4.62
N GLN A 274 -7.47 -23.05 -5.10
CA GLN A 274 -7.36 -22.12 -6.23
C GLN A 274 -6.39 -20.97 -5.94
N LEU A 275 -6.43 -20.40 -4.73
CA LEU A 275 -5.49 -19.35 -4.32
C LEU A 275 -4.05 -19.87 -4.22
N THR A 276 -3.87 -21.10 -3.70
CA THR A 276 -2.55 -21.75 -3.64
C THR A 276 -1.97 -21.91 -5.05
N GLU A 277 -2.76 -22.44 -5.99
CA GLU A 277 -2.34 -22.62 -7.39
C GLU A 277 -1.92 -21.30 -8.05
N VAL A 278 -2.68 -20.21 -7.80
CA VAL A 278 -2.34 -18.88 -8.31
C VAL A 278 -0.97 -18.43 -7.76
N ILE A 279 -0.73 -18.58 -6.47
CA ILE A 279 0.53 -18.14 -5.85
C ILE A 279 1.69 -19.02 -6.27
N ASP A 280 1.54 -20.33 -6.33
CA ASP A 280 2.59 -21.27 -6.76
C ASP A 280 3.02 -20.99 -8.20
N ASN A 281 2.07 -20.67 -9.08
CA ASN A 281 2.36 -20.29 -10.46
C ASN A 281 3.17 -18.97 -10.50
N ILE A 282 2.74 -17.95 -9.73
CA ILE A 282 3.46 -16.68 -9.66
C ILE A 282 4.89 -16.87 -9.12
N ILE A 283 5.06 -17.66 -8.06
CA ILE A 283 6.38 -17.95 -7.46
C ILE A 283 7.27 -18.67 -8.49
N ARG A 284 6.73 -19.66 -9.21
CA ARG A 284 7.48 -20.44 -10.20
C ARG A 284 7.94 -19.59 -11.37
N GLU A 285 7.07 -18.71 -11.89
CA GLU A 285 7.35 -17.88 -13.05
C GLU A 285 8.26 -16.68 -12.72
N ASN A 286 8.15 -16.11 -11.51
CA ASN A 286 8.83 -14.88 -11.13
C ASN A 286 9.91 -15.08 -10.05
N GLY A 287 9.91 -16.21 -9.32
CA GLY A 287 10.89 -16.51 -8.28
C GLY A 287 12.30 -16.82 -8.81
N ASN A 288 12.42 -17.35 -10.04
CA ASN A 288 13.72 -17.65 -10.65
C ASN A 288 14.49 -16.41 -11.12
N SER A 289 13.85 -15.26 -11.25
CA SER A 289 14.53 -14.00 -11.63
C SER A 289 15.31 -13.36 -10.48
N CYS A 290 15.07 -13.76 -9.23
CA CYS A 290 15.79 -13.27 -8.05
C CYS A 290 17.13 -13.97 -7.80
N TYR A 291 17.39 -15.13 -8.42
CA TYR A 291 18.64 -15.88 -8.26
C TYR A 291 19.70 -15.62 -9.35
N GLN A 292 19.40 -14.74 -10.31
CA GLN A 292 20.31 -14.41 -11.43
C GLN A 292 20.80 -12.95 -11.44
N ARG A 293 20.78 -12.25 -10.30
CA ARG A 293 21.43 -10.94 -10.20
C ARG A 293 22.45 -10.89 -9.08
#